data_737a7f0c3375224fbed87807bcc8409d
#
_entry.id   737a7f0c3375224fbed87807bcc8409d
#
_cell.length_a   1.000
_cell.length_b   1.000
_cell.length_c   1.000
_cell.angle_alpha   90.00
_cell.angle_beta   90.00
_cell.angle_gamma   90.00
#
_symmetry.space_group_name_H-M   'P 1'
#
loop_
_entity.id
_entity.type
_entity.pdbx_description
1 polymer ?
#
loop_
_entity_poly.entity_id
_entity_poly.type
_entity_poly.pdbx_seq_one_letter_code
_entity_poly.pdbx_strand_id
1 'polypeptide(L)'
;MIRHRMPHHLLILTAAAATGPLAAQTPDVPSAATAEACLAIASAPQRLACYDAALGYAAPSTQQADQVARQAEERLKEEKANQAAAIPDEASLARRVRQRTGELFSRDDLESNPEAREAIANAGRGSLLDSRWELAKDSKLGVFQLRAYKPVYVLPGFWSSAPNQFPSSPNPANTVRTKQELDSLEAKFQLSFKTKVAEDVFGDNGDIWIGYTQSSRWQAYNSEQSRPFRETNYEPEAMLVFRNNYSILGWKGRMMGLSLNHQSNGRSDPLSRSWNRAILQVGLDRENWALVLRPWHRISEDSRDDNNPDIDDYMGRGDAMLVYNRNGHELALTARHSLRGGDRSRGALQVDYGFPINNLLRGHIQVFDGYGESLIDYNHKATYVGVGFALLEWF
;
A
#
# COMPACT_ATOMS: atom_id res chain seq x y z
N MET A 1 33.20 29.40 -47.95
CA MET A 1 32.44 29.17 -46.71
C MET A 1 31.59 27.93 -46.93
N ILE A 2 32.10 26.81 -46.55
CA ILE A 2 31.46 25.51 -46.78
C ILE A 2 31.01 25.01 -45.41
N ARG A 3 29.68 24.86 -45.22
CA ARG A 3 29.08 24.27 -44.00
C ARG A 3 29.08 22.75 -44.13
N HIS A 4 29.88 22.06 -43.32
CA HIS A 4 29.78 20.62 -43.16
C HIS A 4 28.65 20.29 -42.17
N ARG A 5 27.63 19.58 -42.67
CA ARG A 5 26.65 18.87 -41.84
C ARG A 5 27.20 17.48 -41.55
N MET A 6 27.37 17.15 -40.26
CA MET A 6 27.58 15.76 -39.82
C MET A 6 26.24 15.05 -39.65
N PRO A 7 26.10 13.80 -40.07
CA PRO A 7 24.92 13.00 -39.82
C PRO A 7 25.01 12.36 -38.40
N HIS A 8 23.93 12.47 -37.67
CA HIS A 8 23.75 11.73 -36.39
C HIS A 8 23.47 10.24 -36.68
N HIS A 9 24.45 9.39 -36.43
CA HIS A 9 24.24 7.95 -36.41
C HIS A 9 23.65 7.55 -35.07
N LEU A 10 22.40 7.08 -35.10
CA LEU A 10 21.71 6.43 -34.00
C LEU A 10 22.32 5.04 -33.80
N LEU A 11 23.14 4.86 -32.76
CA LEU A 11 23.63 3.54 -32.36
C LEU A 11 22.51 2.79 -31.63
N ILE A 12 21.90 1.85 -32.34
CA ILE A 12 21.01 0.87 -31.73
C ILE A 12 21.88 -0.23 -31.10
N LEU A 13 22.00 -0.23 -29.77
CA LEU A 13 22.61 -1.33 -29.03
C LEU A 13 21.61 -2.50 -28.98
N THR A 14 21.78 -3.49 -29.84
CA THR A 14 21.12 -4.78 -29.72
C THR A 14 21.85 -5.60 -28.66
N ALA A 15 21.30 -5.66 -27.45
CA ALA A 15 21.73 -6.62 -26.45
C ALA A 15 21.14 -8.00 -26.81
N ALA A 16 21.99 -8.89 -27.31
CA ALA A 16 21.66 -10.30 -27.47
C ALA A 16 21.54 -10.94 -26.09
N ALA A 17 20.32 -11.21 -25.65
CA ALA A 17 20.06 -11.98 -24.45
C ALA A 17 20.34 -13.45 -24.73
N ALA A 18 21.44 -13.98 -24.20
CA ALA A 18 21.67 -15.41 -24.11
C ALA A 18 20.76 -15.98 -23.02
N THR A 19 19.61 -16.55 -23.41
CA THR A 19 18.71 -17.27 -22.53
C THR A 19 19.24 -18.69 -22.33
N GLY A 20 20.08 -18.87 -21.32
CA GLY A 20 20.27 -20.19 -20.71
C GLY A 20 19.23 -20.34 -19.58
N PRO A 21 18.60 -21.51 -19.40
CA PRO A 21 17.71 -21.70 -18.26
C PRO A 21 18.55 -21.73 -16.97
N LEU A 22 18.56 -20.62 -16.19
CA LEU A 22 18.94 -20.69 -14.79
C LEU A 22 17.85 -21.49 -14.09
N ALA A 23 18.11 -22.78 -13.87
CA ALA A 23 17.34 -23.54 -12.91
C ALA A 23 17.48 -22.86 -11.55
N ALA A 24 16.39 -22.30 -11.04
CA ALA A 24 16.29 -21.84 -9.67
C ALA A 24 16.57 -23.07 -8.80
N GLN A 25 17.73 -23.10 -8.16
CA GLN A 25 18.02 -24.08 -7.12
C GLN A 25 17.07 -23.75 -5.96
N THR A 26 16.02 -24.55 -5.82
CA THR A 26 15.31 -24.65 -4.55
C THR A 26 16.36 -25.01 -3.49
N PRO A 27 16.41 -24.28 -2.35
CA PRO A 27 17.32 -24.69 -1.28
C PRO A 27 16.97 -26.13 -0.90
N ASP A 28 17.95 -27.03 -0.97
CA ASP A 28 17.83 -28.40 -0.48
C ASP A 28 17.41 -28.36 0.99
N VAL A 29 16.13 -28.59 1.24
CA VAL A 29 15.63 -28.90 2.57
C VAL A 29 16.03 -30.37 2.81
N PRO A 30 16.84 -30.65 3.83
CA PRO A 30 17.25 -32.05 4.09
C PRO A 30 16.00 -32.88 4.31
N SER A 31 15.83 -33.91 3.47
CA SER A 31 14.77 -34.89 3.59
C SER A 31 14.88 -35.58 4.96
N ALA A 32 13.76 -35.58 5.72
CA ALA A 32 13.56 -36.24 7.02
C ALA A 32 14.49 -35.79 8.16
N ALA A 33 14.60 -34.47 8.39
CA ALA A 33 15.17 -33.97 9.64
C ALA A 33 14.22 -34.29 10.80
N THR A 34 14.72 -34.86 11.89
CA THR A 34 13.98 -34.88 13.15
C THR A 34 13.90 -33.46 13.69
N ALA A 35 12.87 -33.13 14.48
CA ALA A 35 12.73 -31.82 15.09
C ALA A 35 14.01 -31.39 15.86
N GLU A 36 14.74 -32.35 16.43
CA GLU A 36 16.02 -32.13 17.12
C GLU A 36 17.12 -31.66 16.16
N ALA A 37 17.19 -32.17 14.93
CA ALA A 37 18.16 -31.71 13.95
C ALA A 37 17.98 -30.26 13.55
N CYS A 38 16.75 -29.73 13.65
CA CYS A 38 16.44 -28.34 13.35
C CYS A 38 17.09 -27.33 14.35
N LEU A 39 17.41 -27.78 15.57
CA LEU A 39 18.06 -26.95 16.60
C LEU A 39 19.46 -26.45 16.15
N ALA A 40 20.14 -27.20 15.29
CA ALA A 40 21.47 -26.83 14.79
C ALA A 40 21.45 -25.69 13.75
N ILE A 41 20.27 -25.32 13.24
CA ILE A 41 20.13 -24.27 12.21
C ILE A 41 20.18 -22.89 12.86
N ALA A 42 21.21 -22.11 12.56
CA ALA A 42 21.41 -20.76 13.14
C ALA A 42 20.35 -19.75 12.63
N SER A 43 19.96 -19.86 11.35
CA SER A 43 18.95 -18.97 10.75
C SER A 43 17.54 -19.28 11.27
N ALA A 44 16.91 -18.32 11.95
CA ALA A 44 15.55 -18.52 12.50
C ALA A 44 14.49 -18.90 11.45
N PRO A 45 14.43 -18.28 10.25
CA PRO A 45 13.47 -18.68 9.21
C PRO A 45 13.71 -20.09 8.70
N GLN A 46 14.98 -20.49 8.48
CA GLN A 46 15.34 -21.84 8.04
C GLN A 46 15.06 -22.89 9.12
N ARG A 47 15.31 -22.54 10.38
CA ARG A 47 15.01 -23.40 11.52
C ARG A 47 13.50 -23.63 11.66
N LEU A 48 12.68 -22.59 11.49
CA LEU A 48 11.22 -22.71 11.51
C LEU A 48 10.73 -23.62 10.35
N ALA A 49 11.21 -23.38 9.13
CA ALA A 49 10.88 -24.23 7.98
C ALA A 49 11.28 -25.68 8.18
N CYS A 50 12.40 -25.94 8.87
CA CYS A 50 12.84 -27.27 9.24
C CYS A 50 11.87 -27.92 10.25
N TYR A 51 11.43 -27.19 11.29
CA TYR A 51 10.43 -27.70 12.23
C TYR A 51 9.09 -27.98 11.56
N ASP A 52 8.62 -27.08 10.70
CA ASP A 52 7.38 -27.27 9.95
C ASP A 52 7.43 -28.55 9.11
N ALA A 53 8.54 -28.77 8.41
CA ALA A 53 8.76 -29.99 7.63
C ALA A 53 8.86 -31.24 8.51
N ALA A 54 9.60 -31.19 9.63
CA ALA A 54 9.80 -32.31 10.53
C ALA A 54 8.51 -32.74 11.27
N LEU A 55 7.64 -31.78 11.57
CA LEU A 55 6.36 -31.98 12.26
C LEU A 55 5.18 -32.16 11.29
N GLY A 56 5.44 -32.09 9.97
CA GLY A 56 4.39 -32.19 8.96
C GLY A 56 3.42 -30.99 8.99
N TYR A 57 3.85 -29.84 9.53
CA TYR A 57 3.05 -28.65 9.56
C TYR A 57 3.09 -27.98 8.18
N ALA A 58 1.92 -27.83 7.59
CA ALA A 58 1.72 -26.95 6.45
C ALA A 58 0.74 -25.85 6.85
N ALA A 59 1.18 -24.62 6.78
CA ALA A 59 0.26 -23.50 6.99
C ALA A 59 -0.89 -23.61 5.99
N PRO A 60 -2.16 -23.48 6.42
CA PRO A 60 -3.30 -23.54 5.52
C PRO A 60 -3.16 -22.46 4.44
N SER A 61 -3.42 -22.84 3.20
CA SER A 61 -3.44 -21.86 2.11
C SER A 61 -4.58 -20.86 2.32
N THR A 62 -4.46 -19.64 1.76
CA THR A 62 -5.52 -18.63 1.80
C THR A 62 -6.87 -19.19 1.33
N GLN A 63 -6.87 -20.06 0.31
CA GLN A 63 -8.09 -20.70 -0.17
C GLN A 63 -8.71 -21.66 0.86
N GLN A 64 -7.87 -22.42 1.57
CA GLN A 64 -8.35 -23.30 2.66
C GLN A 64 -8.91 -22.48 3.83
N ALA A 65 -8.23 -21.42 4.25
CA ALA A 65 -8.72 -20.53 5.30
C ALA A 65 -10.08 -19.91 4.94
N ASP A 66 -10.23 -19.44 3.71
CA ASP A 66 -11.50 -18.92 3.18
C ASP A 66 -12.61 -19.97 3.09
N GLN A 67 -12.26 -21.20 2.76
CA GLN A 67 -13.24 -22.28 2.68
C GLN A 67 -13.76 -22.66 4.07
N VAL A 68 -12.88 -22.79 5.03
CA VAL A 68 -13.24 -23.11 6.42
C VAL A 68 -14.11 -21.97 7.01
N ALA A 69 -13.74 -20.72 6.79
CA ALA A 69 -14.52 -19.56 7.22
C ALA A 69 -15.93 -19.55 6.61
N ARG A 70 -16.06 -19.80 5.30
CA ARG A 70 -17.38 -19.88 4.62
C ARG A 70 -18.25 -21.00 5.18
N GLN A 71 -17.68 -22.19 5.39
CA GLN A 71 -18.43 -23.30 5.98
C GLN A 71 -18.90 -22.98 7.41
N ALA A 72 -18.11 -22.23 8.18
CA ALA A 72 -18.49 -21.77 9.49
C ALA A 72 -19.64 -20.75 9.45
N GLU A 73 -19.56 -19.78 8.52
CA GLU A 73 -20.64 -18.80 8.29
C GLU A 73 -21.95 -19.46 7.84
N GLU A 74 -21.88 -20.44 6.94
CA GLU A 74 -23.05 -21.19 6.46
C GLU A 74 -23.70 -21.97 7.61
N ARG A 75 -22.91 -22.66 8.43
CA ARG A 75 -23.42 -23.38 9.61
C ARG A 75 -24.11 -22.44 10.61
N LEU A 76 -23.52 -21.29 10.92
CA LEU A 76 -24.15 -20.30 11.80
C LEU A 76 -25.46 -19.76 11.21
N LYS A 77 -25.54 -19.55 9.90
CA LYS A 77 -26.78 -19.13 9.24
C LYS A 77 -27.86 -20.20 9.32
N GLU A 78 -27.52 -21.48 9.13
CA GLU A 78 -28.46 -22.59 9.26
C GLU A 78 -28.94 -22.76 10.71
N GLU A 79 -28.06 -22.66 11.70
CA GLU A 79 -28.41 -22.68 13.12
C GLU A 79 -29.41 -21.56 13.46
N LYS A 80 -29.16 -20.35 12.99
CA LYS A 80 -30.08 -19.20 13.17
C LYS A 80 -31.43 -19.42 12.49
N ALA A 81 -31.42 -19.94 11.27
CA ALA A 81 -32.66 -20.22 10.53
C ALA A 81 -33.50 -21.27 11.25
N ASN A 82 -32.86 -22.30 11.80
CA ASN A 82 -33.53 -23.35 12.58
C ASN A 82 -34.08 -22.81 13.92
N GLN A 83 -33.33 -21.95 14.60
CA GLN A 83 -33.77 -21.27 15.82
C GLN A 83 -34.97 -20.34 15.55
N ALA A 84 -34.91 -19.57 14.42
CA ALA A 84 -36.01 -18.71 14.02
C ALA A 84 -37.28 -19.50 13.62
N ALA A 85 -37.12 -20.67 12.98
CA ALA A 85 -38.23 -21.55 12.62
C ALA A 85 -38.87 -22.23 13.84
N ALA A 86 -38.15 -22.39 14.95
CA ALA A 86 -38.65 -22.98 16.18
C ALA A 86 -39.49 -22.00 17.01
N ILE A 87 -39.63 -20.74 16.63
CA ILE A 87 -40.44 -19.73 17.33
C ILE A 87 -41.91 -19.91 16.97
N PRO A 88 -42.82 -20.10 17.94
CA PRO A 88 -44.24 -20.24 17.66
C PRO A 88 -44.83 -19.02 16.94
N ASP A 89 -45.75 -19.26 16.01
CA ASP A 89 -46.35 -18.23 15.13
C ASP A 89 -47.14 -17.15 15.90
N GLU A 90 -47.46 -17.41 17.14
CA GLU A 90 -48.16 -16.50 18.05
C GLU A 90 -47.30 -15.37 18.68
N ALA A 91 -46.01 -15.33 18.36
CA ALA A 91 -45.16 -14.26 18.87
C ALA A 91 -45.49 -12.91 18.19
N SER A 92 -45.71 -11.86 19.02
CA SER A 92 -46.10 -10.53 18.53
C SER A 92 -45.12 -9.98 17.48
N LEU A 93 -45.64 -9.22 16.48
CA LEU A 93 -44.88 -8.60 15.42
C LEU A 93 -43.68 -7.79 15.98
N ALA A 94 -43.87 -7.13 17.10
CA ALA A 94 -42.83 -6.36 17.79
C ALA A 94 -41.67 -7.24 18.30
N ARG A 95 -41.94 -8.48 18.76
CA ARG A 95 -40.91 -9.43 19.17
C ARG A 95 -40.14 -9.95 17.96
N ARG A 96 -40.81 -10.21 16.82
CA ARG A 96 -40.17 -10.64 15.57
C ARG A 96 -39.30 -9.52 14.97
N VAL A 97 -39.72 -8.26 15.01
CA VAL A 97 -38.94 -7.12 14.53
C VAL A 97 -37.72 -6.87 15.43
N ARG A 98 -37.92 -6.91 16.76
CA ARG A 98 -36.83 -6.73 17.76
C ARG A 98 -35.79 -7.83 17.67
N GLN A 99 -36.17 -9.04 17.35
CA GLN A 99 -35.29 -10.19 17.17
C GLN A 99 -34.52 -10.04 15.84
N ARG A 100 -35.17 -9.73 14.72
CA ARG A 100 -34.52 -9.47 13.43
C ARG A 100 -33.58 -8.27 13.44
N THR A 101 -33.89 -7.20 14.17
CA THR A 101 -32.98 -6.04 14.31
C THR A 101 -31.86 -6.33 15.32
N GLY A 102 -32.10 -7.14 16.36
CA GLY A 102 -31.06 -7.64 17.25
C GLY A 102 -30.06 -8.57 16.53
N GLU A 103 -30.57 -9.45 15.66
CA GLU A 103 -29.75 -10.41 14.88
C GLU A 103 -28.80 -9.73 13.90
N LEU A 104 -29.12 -8.54 13.40
CA LEU A 104 -28.21 -7.76 12.54
C LEU A 104 -27.00 -7.19 13.32
N PHE A 105 -27.07 -7.14 14.66
CA PHE A 105 -26.06 -6.51 15.51
C PHE A 105 -25.60 -7.38 16.70
N SER A 106 -26.09 -8.64 16.84
CA SER A 106 -25.73 -9.44 18.02
C SER A 106 -24.40 -10.17 17.85
N ARG A 107 -23.45 -9.81 18.72
CA ARG A 107 -22.20 -10.51 18.97
C ARG A 107 -22.41 -11.89 19.64
N ASP A 108 -23.54 -12.09 20.27
CA ASP A 108 -23.83 -13.23 21.15
C ASP A 108 -23.75 -14.59 20.43
N ASP A 109 -24.06 -14.64 19.13
CA ASP A 109 -24.04 -15.89 18.36
C ASP A 109 -22.63 -16.39 18.04
N LEU A 110 -21.65 -15.47 17.87
CA LEU A 110 -20.25 -15.81 17.69
C LEU A 110 -19.59 -16.23 19.01
N GLU A 111 -20.07 -15.73 20.14
CA GLU A 111 -19.59 -16.13 21.47
C GLU A 111 -20.01 -17.56 21.82
N SER A 112 -21.17 -18.02 21.31
CA SER A 112 -21.66 -19.37 21.53
C SER A 112 -20.96 -20.46 20.74
N ASN A 113 -20.23 -20.10 19.65
CA ASN A 113 -19.50 -21.04 18.77
C ASN A 113 -18.05 -20.60 18.55
N PRO A 114 -17.14 -20.93 19.48
CA PRO A 114 -15.74 -20.48 19.42
C PRO A 114 -14.97 -20.99 18.19
N GLU A 115 -15.28 -22.19 17.69
CA GLU A 115 -14.64 -22.73 16.48
C GLU A 115 -15.02 -21.93 15.22
N ALA A 116 -16.31 -21.61 15.08
CA ALA A 116 -16.78 -20.81 13.95
C ALA A 116 -16.20 -19.39 14.01
N ARG A 117 -16.16 -18.80 15.21
CA ARG A 117 -15.54 -17.49 15.43
C ARG A 117 -14.07 -17.48 15.03
N GLU A 118 -13.31 -18.50 15.40
CA GLU A 118 -11.89 -18.61 15.06
C GLU A 118 -11.68 -18.80 13.55
N ALA A 119 -12.48 -19.66 12.92
CA ALA A 119 -12.43 -19.86 11.48
C ALA A 119 -12.71 -18.58 10.70
N ILE A 120 -13.75 -17.82 11.09
CA ILE A 120 -14.11 -16.53 10.46
C ILE A 120 -13.01 -15.48 10.72
N ALA A 121 -12.45 -15.46 11.93
CA ALA A 121 -11.38 -14.54 12.30
C ALA A 121 -10.08 -14.77 11.51
N ASN A 122 -9.88 -15.97 10.97
CA ASN A 122 -8.73 -16.34 10.16
C ASN A 122 -9.02 -16.33 8.64
N ALA A 123 -10.18 -15.85 8.19
CA ALA A 123 -10.48 -15.69 6.79
C ALA A 123 -9.42 -14.82 6.09
N GLY A 124 -8.91 -15.27 4.94
CA GLY A 124 -7.90 -14.55 4.18
C GLY A 124 -6.47 -14.64 4.71
N ARG A 125 -6.21 -15.46 5.72
CA ARG A 125 -4.85 -15.70 6.23
C ARG A 125 -3.88 -16.04 5.10
N GLY A 126 -2.73 -15.35 5.07
CA GLY A 126 -1.70 -15.51 4.06
C GLY A 126 -1.98 -14.80 2.73
N SER A 127 -3.06 -14.01 2.61
CA SER A 127 -3.26 -13.15 1.45
C SER A 127 -2.29 -11.97 1.43
N LEU A 128 -2.16 -11.27 0.29
CA LEU A 128 -1.29 -10.10 0.18
C LEU A 128 -1.68 -9.02 1.19
N LEU A 129 -2.99 -8.73 1.33
CA LEU A 129 -3.47 -7.74 2.30
C LEU A 129 -3.28 -8.19 3.74
N ASP A 130 -3.50 -9.47 4.03
CA ASP A 130 -3.26 -10.03 5.37
C ASP A 130 -1.79 -9.91 5.77
N SER A 131 -0.87 -10.30 4.89
CA SER A 131 0.57 -10.22 5.14
C SER A 131 1.06 -8.78 5.45
N ARG A 132 0.40 -7.78 4.87
CA ARG A 132 0.74 -6.36 5.06
C ARG A 132 0.05 -5.73 6.27
N TRP A 133 -1.17 -6.18 6.60
CA TRP A 133 -2.02 -5.52 7.59
C TRP A 133 -2.34 -6.38 8.80
N GLU A 134 -1.85 -7.64 8.85
CA GLU A 134 -2.08 -8.58 9.94
C GLU A 134 -3.59 -8.70 10.26
N LEU A 135 -4.39 -8.94 9.20
CA LEU A 135 -5.85 -8.92 9.29
C LEU A 135 -6.41 -10.16 9.97
N ALA A 136 -5.89 -11.34 9.63
CA ALA A 136 -6.29 -12.58 10.24
C ALA A 136 -5.81 -12.66 11.69
N LYS A 137 -6.58 -13.31 12.55
CA LYS A 137 -6.26 -13.44 13.98
C LYS A 137 -4.87 -14.03 14.22
N ASP A 138 -4.54 -15.11 13.49
CA ASP A 138 -3.25 -15.79 13.64
C ASP A 138 -2.09 -15.09 12.93
N SER A 139 -2.38 -14.05 12.14
CA SER A 139 -1.37 -13.23 11.48
C SER A 139 -0.93 -12.04 12.33
N LYS A 140 -1.59 -11.80 13.46
CA LYS A 140 -1.26 -10.68 14.36
C LYS A 140 0.06 -10.94 15.08
N LEU A 141 0.95 -9.96 15.01
CA LEU A 141 2.30 -10.03 15.59
C LEU A 141 2.47 -9.11 16.81
N GLY A 142 1.36 -8.54 17.31
CA GLY A 142 1.34 -7.66 18.45
C GLY A 142 1.64 -6.19 18.13
N VAL A 143 1.61 -5.38 19.21
CA VAL A 143 1.74 -3.92 19.13
C VAL A 143 3.20 -3.44 19.23
N PHE A 144 3.44 -2.18 18.85
CA PHE A 144 4.73 -1.47 18.97
C PHE A 144 5.90 -2.13 18.24
N GLN A 145 5.61 -2.85 17.16
CA GLN A 145 6.63 -3.40 16.27
C GLN A 145 6.59 -2.68 14.93
N LEU A 146 7.77 -2.31 14.41
CA LEU A 146 7.85 -1.68 13.10
C LEU A 146 7.52 -2.67 11.98
N ARG A 147 6.68 -2.23 11.07
CA ARG A 147 6.25 -2.94 9.87
C ARG A 147 6.47 -2.08 8.63
N ALA A 148 6.67 -2.72 7.50
CA ALA A 148 6.64 -2.04 6.22
C ALA A 148 5.26 -1.42 5.98
N TYR A 149 5.23 -0.19 5.44
CA TYR A 149 3.98 0.49 5.08
C TYR A 149 3.88 0.69 3.58
N LYS A 150 4.64 1.62 3.01
CA LYS A 150 4.82 1.82 1.57
C LYS A 150 6.21 1.33 1.16
N PRO A 151 6.54 1.22 -0.13
CA PRO A 151 7.87 0.80 -0.57
C PRO A 151 9.01 1.63 0.07
N VAL A 152 10.11 0.97 0.40
CA VAL A 152 11.36 1.61 0.87
C VAL A 152 12.39 1.43 -0.21
N TYR A 153 12.79 2.52 -0.86
CA TYR A 153 13.66 2.50 -2.02
C TYR A 153 14.63 3.68 -2.08
N VAL A 154 15.67 3.50 -2.87
CA VAL A 154 16.59 4.56 -3.32
C VAL A 154 16.68 4.46 -4.84
N LEU A 155 16.40 5.55 -5.54
CA LEU A 155 16.53 5.73 -6.98
C LEU A 155 17.67 6.73 -7.25
N PRO A 156 18.90 6.28 -7.43
CA PRO A 156 20.01 7.17 -7.76
C PRO A 156 19.78 7.93 -9.06
N GLY A 157 19.18 7.29 -10.06
CA GLY A 157 18.75 7.94 -11.29
C GLY A 157 17.25 8.19 -11.25
N PHE A 158 16.83 9.44 -11.01
CA PHE A 158 15.45 9.89 -11.09
C PHE A 158 15.39 11.11 -12.02
N TRP A 159 14.91 10.88 -13.23
CA TRP A 159 14.86 11.87 -14.28
C TRP A 159 13.48 12.49 -14.44
N SER A 160 13.42 13.81 -14.70
CA SER A 160 12.22 14.59 -14.99
C SER A 160 12.24 15.14 -16.40
N SER A 161 11.13 15.02 -17.13
CA SER A 161 10.97 15.63 -18.45
C SER A 161 10.90 17.17 -18.41
N ALA A 162 10.46 17.72 -17.27
CA ALA A 162 10.28 19.15 -17.06
C ALA A 162 10.41 19.50 -15.58
N PRO A 163 11.62 19.82 -15.07
CA PRO A 163 11.77 20.28 -13.69
C PRO A 163 10.99 21.57 -13.44
N ASN A 164 10.31 21.66 -12.29
CA ASN A 164 9.51 22.83 -11.92
C ASN A 164 10.40 23.97 -11.45
N GLN A 165 10.78 24.83 -12.36
CA GLN A 165 11.68 25.97 -12.08
C GLN A 165 10.98 27.11 -11.31
N PHE A 166 9.65 27.18 -11.34
CA PHE A 166 8.85 28.25 -10.74
C PHE A 166 7.62 27.65 -10.03
N PRO A 167 7.82 26.96 -8.90
CA PRO A 167 6.70 26.45 -8.11
C PRO A 167 5.69 27.55 -7.76
N SER A 168 4.41 27.30 -7.98
CA SER A 168 3.36 28.30 -7.80
C SER A 168 2.19 27.77 -6.98
N SER A 169 1.39 28.71 -6.47
CA SER A 169 0.13 28.47 -5.77
C SER A 169 -0.83 29.64 -6.03
N PRO A 170 -2.14 29.46 -5.95
CA PRO A 170 -3.09 30.56 -5.90
C PRO A 170 -2.83 31.52 -4.73
N ASN A 171 -2.22 31.03 -3.64
CA ASN A 171 -1.74 31.90 -2.58
C ASN A 171 -0.44 32.61 -3.04
N PRO A 172 -0.43 33.96 -3.21
CA PRO A 172 0.74 34.68 -3.71
C PRO A 172 1.98 34.56 -2.82
N ALA A 173 1.80 34.32 -1.51
CA ALA A 173 2.90 34.10 -0.57
C ALA A 173 3.65 32.80 -0.88
N ASN A 174 2.97 31.84 -1.53
CA ASN A 174 3.51 30.51 -1.87
C ASN A 174 3.83 30.38 -3.37
N THR A 175 4.14 31.49 -4.04
CA THR A 175 4.53 31.52 -5.44
C THR A 175 5.97 31.98 -5.61
N VAL A 176 6.82 31.12 -6.17
CA VAL A 176 8.25 31.36 -6.41
C VAL A 176 8.42 32.20 -7.67
N ARG A 177 9.11 33.33 -7.57
CA ARG A 177 9.37 34.26 -8.69
C ARG A 177 10.80 34.18 -9.25
N THR A 178 11.69 33.50 -8.52
CA THR A 178 13.09 33.30 -8.93
C THR A 178 13.25 31.88 -9.43
N LYS A 179 13.91 31.71 -10.56
CA LYS A 179 14.22 30.39 -11.13
C LYS A 179 15.01 29.55 -10.13
N GLN A 180 14.63 28.28 -9.97
CA GLN A 180 15.20 27.38 -8.98
C GLN A 180 16.50 26.69 -9.47
N GLU A 181 16.88 26.85 -10.73
CA GLU A 181 18.08 26.27 -11.38
C GLU A 181 18.20 24.76 -11.14
N LEU A 182 17.09 24.04 -11.33
CA LEU A 182 17.00 22.60 -11.11
C LEU A 182 17.48 21.82 -12.34
N ASP A 183 18.26 20.77 -12.11
CA ASP A 183 18.59 19.77 -13.12
C ASP A 183 17.46 18.76 -13.31
N SER A 184 17.40 18.18 -14.51
CA SER A 184 16.43 17.13 -14.84
C SER A 184 16.74 15.79 -14.17
N LEU A 185 17.98 15.55 -13.79
CA LEU A 185 18.41 14.33 -13.10
C LEU A 185 18.68 14.60 -11.64
N GLU A 186 18.02 13.87 -10.79
CA GLU A 186 18.20 13.92 -9.33
C GLU A 186 18.21 12.50 -8.72
N ALA A 187 18.46 12.38 -7.45
CA ALA A 187 18.23 11.16 -6.71
C ALA A 187 16.91 11.27 -5.93
N LYS A 188 16.17 10.16 -5.83
CA LYS A 188 14.94 10.07 -5.01
C LYS A 188 15.06 8.92 -4.04
N PHE A 189 14.59 9.08 -2.81
CA PHE A 189 14.45 7.96 -1.89
C PHE A 189 13.18 8.09 -1.05
N GLN A 190 12.69 6.95 -0.59
CA GLN A 190 11.53 6.85 0.27
C GLN A 190 11.82 5.92 1.44
N LEU A 191 11.46 6.38 2.63
CA LEU A 191 11.40 5.59 3.85
C LEU A 191 9.95 5.54 4.32
N SER A 192 9.44 4.34 4.62
CA SER A 192 8.06 4.20 5.08
C SER A 192 7.91 3.02 6.02
N PHE A 193 7.26 3.27 7.15
CA PHE A 193 6.96 2.25 8.15
C PHE A 193 5.64 2.57 8.86
N LYS A 194 5.11 1.57 9.52
CA LYS A 194 3.97 1.71 10.44
C LYS A 194 4.16 0.84 11.66
N THR A 195 3.44 1.14 12.71
CA THR A 195 3.34 0.31 13.91
C THR A 195 1.89 0.23 14.38
N LYS A 196 1.50 -0.92 14.87
CA LYS A 196 0.20 -1.12 15.50
C LYS A 196 0.30 -0.63 16.95
N VAL A 197 -0.62 0.22 17.37
CA VAL A 197 -0.66 0.77 18.74
C VAL A 197 -1.75 0.18 19.58
N ALA A 198 -2.80 -0.38 18.95
CA ALA A 198 -3.84 -1.15 19.63
C ALA A 198 -4.42 -2.20 18.69
N GLU A 199 -4.82 -3.33 19.23
CA GLU A 199 -5.48 -4.42 18.52
C GLU A 199 -6.89 -4.64 19.07
N ASP A 200 -7.79 -5.08 18.18
CA ASP A 200 -9.13 -5.57 18.54
C ASP A 200 -9.96 -4.58 19.39
N VAL A 201 -9.83 -3.27 19.10
CA VAL A 201 -10.49 -2.20 19.90
C VAL A 201 -12.02 -2.28 19.86
N PHE A 202 -12.59 -3.05 18.94
CA PHE A 202 -14.02 -3.34 18.82
C PHE A 202 -14.31 -4.84 18.97
N GLY A 203 -13.74 -5.44 20.00
CA GLY A 203 -13.95 -6.86 20.39
C GLY A 203 -12.90 -7.78 19.80
N ASP A 204 -13.07 -8.28 18.59
CA ASP A 204 -12.10 -9.12 17.87
C ASP A 204 -11.71 -8.52 16.51
N ASN A 205 -11.93 -7.23 16.36
CA ASN A 205 -11.66 -6.48 15.13
C ASN A 205 -11.34 -5.01 15.43
N GLY A 206 -10.76 -4.33 14.46
CA GLY A 206 -10.43 -2.92 14.57
C GLY A 206 -9.06 -2.71 15.22
N ASP A 207 -8.03 -2.57 14.40
CA ASP A 207 -6.65 -2.31 14.82
C ASP A 207 -6.29 -0.85 14.55
N ILE A 208 -5.64 -0.20 15.51
CA ILE A 208 -5.15 1.17 15.36
C ILE A 208 -3.66 1.12 14.97
N TRP A 209 -3.34 1.79 13.86
CA TRP A 209 -1.99 1.89 13.33
C TRP A 209 -1.55 3.35 13.26
N ILE A 210 -0.27 3.59 13.48
CA ILE A 210 0.41 4.85 13.18
C ILE A 210 1.40 4.57 12.06
N GLY A 211 1.30 5.32 10.97
CA GLY A 211 2.19 5.25 9.83
C GLY A 211 3.00 6.52 9.66
N TYR A 212 4.18 6.38 9.07
CA TYR A 212 5.01 7.49 8.65
C TYR A 212 5.66 7.19 7.33
N THR A 213 5.60 8.17 6.41
CA THR A 213 6.32 8.11 5.13
C THR A 213 7.10 9.39 4.94
N GLN A 214 8.35 9.25 4.53
CA GLN A 214 9.18 10.36 4.07
C GLN A 214 9.68 10.05 2.68
N SER A 215 9.52 11.00 1.74
CA SER A 215 10.11 10.88 0.42
C SER A 215 10.88 12.15 0.06
N SER A 216 12.12 11.98 -0.37
CA SER A 216 13.06 13.09 -0.62
C SER A 216 13.55 13.07 -2.05
N ARG A 217 13.71 14.26 -2.64
CA ARG A 217 14.30 14.51 -3.95
C ARG A 217 15.55 15.33 -3.73
N TRP A 218 16.66 14.80 -4.19
CA TRP A 218 17.98 15.35 -3.96
C TRP A 218 18.66 15.67 -5.28
N GLN A 219 18.95 16.94 -5.52
CA GLN A 219 19.72 17.41 -6.67
C GLN A 219 21.20 17.00 -6.55
N ALA A 220 21.45 15.71 -6.34
CA ALA A 220 22.76 15.14 -5.99
C ALA A 220 23.84 15.44 -7.06
N TYR A 221 23.42 15.69 -8.27
CA TYR A 221 24.30 15.94 -9.44
C TYR A 221 24.47 17.42 -9.76
N ASN A 222 23.65 18.29 -9.17
CA ASN A 222 23.67 19.75 -9.38
C ASN A 222 24.77 20.40 -8.52
N SER A 223 25.99 20.40 -9.02
CA SER A 223 27.15 20.95 -8.30
C SER A 223 27.13 22.48 -8.21
N GLU A 224 26.51 23.17 -9.18
CA GLU A 224 26.41 24.63 -9.24
C GLU A 224 25.56 25.18 -8.10
N GLN A 225 24.55 24.43 -7.68
CA GLN A 225 23.66 24.76 -6.56
C GLN A 225 24.04 24.07 -5.24
N SER A 226 25.28 23.55 -5.11
CA SER A 226 25.78 22.88 -3.90
C SER A 226 24.95 21.65 -3.52
N ARG A 227 24.36 20.94 -4.47
CA ARG A 227 23.61 19.69 -4.33
C ARG A 227 22.52 19.73 -3.24
N PRO A 228 21.52 20.63 -3.34
CA PRO A 228 20.49 20.78 -2.32
C PRO A 228 19.48 19.62 -2.36
N PHE A 229 18.84 19.34 -1.21
CA PHE A 229 17.55 18.67 -1.22
C PHE A 229 16.49 19.61 -1.80
N ARG A 230 15.94 19.23 -2.96
CA ARG A 230 14.91 20.03 -3.63
C ARG A 230 13.60 20.00 -2.87
N GLU A 231 13.21 18.83 -2.43
CA GLU A 231 11.95 18.58 -1.74
C GLU A 231 12.07 17.39 -0.81
N THR A 232 11.46 17.48 0.35
CA THR A 232 11.19 16.35 1.25
C THR A 232 9.75 16.44 1.70
N ASN A 233 8.98 15.40 1.47
CA ASN A 233 7.61 15.29 1.94
C ASN A 233 7.55 14.38 3.17
N TYR A 234 6.90 14.84 4.20
CA TYR A 234 6.65 14.16 5.47
C TYR A 234 5.16 13.82 5.55
N GLU A 235 4.83 12.57 5.81
CA GLU A 235 3.46 12.09 5.79
C GLU A 235 3.17 11.17 6.99
N PRO A 236 2.89 11.73 8.20
CA PRO A 236 2.33 10.98 9.31
C PRO A 236 0.86 10.65 9.07
N GLU A 237 0.45 9.46 9.51
CA GLU A 237 -0.91 8.95 9.32
C GLU A 237 -1.35 8.13 10.53
N ALA A 238 -2.57 8.36 11.03
CA ALA A 238 -3.24 7.54 12.01
C ALA A 238 -4.39 6.79 11.35
N MET A 239 -4.45 5.46 11.52
CA MET A 239 -5.36 4.59 10.78
C MET A 239 -6.10 3.67 11.72
N LEU A 240 -7.41 3.52 11.51
CA LEU A 240 -8.24 2.49 12.11
C LEU A 240 -8.61 1.50 11.02
N VAL A 241 -8.20 0.24 11.15
CA VAL A 241 -8.31 -0.79 10.13
C VAL A 241 -9.16 -1.95 10.65
N PHE A 242 -10.17 -2.32 9.86
CA PHE A 242 -11.06 -3.44 10.13
C PHE A 242 -10.82 -4.58 9.14
N ARG A 243 -10.77 -5.80 9.64
CA ARG A 243 -10.86 -7.02 8.84
C ARG A 243 -12.27 -7.18 8.29
N ASN A 244 -12.37 -7.57 7.03
CA ASN A 244 -13.62 -7.90 6.34
C ASN A 244 -13.52 -9.28 5.66
N ASN A 245 -14.69 -9.88 5.41
CA ASN A 245 -14.79 -11.13 4.67
C ASN A 245 -16.06 -11.12 3.79
N TYR A 246 -16.01 -10.42 2.66
CA TYR A 246 -17.07 -10.43 1.67
C TYR A 246 -16.52 -10.72 0.27
N SER A 247 -17.37 -11.04 -0.67
CA SER A 247 -16.99 -11.29 -2.06
C SER A 247 -17.78 -10.40 -3.01
N ILE A 248 -17.07 -9.77 -3.95
CA ILE A 248 -17.67 -8.94 -5.00
C ILE A 248 -16.95 -9.19 -6.33
N LEU A 249 -17.69 -9.62 -7.36
CA LEU A 249 -17.15 -9.87 -8.71
C LEU A 249 -15.88 -10.77 -8.74
N GLY A 250 -15.82 -11.75 -7.85
CA GLY A 250 -14.70 -12.69 -7.73
C GLY A 250 -13.49 -12.16 -6.95
N TRP A 251 -13.58 -10.95 -6.42
CA TRP A 251 -12.61 -10.39 -5.46
C TRP A 251 -13.08 -10.62 -4.03
N LYS A 252 -12.13 -10.77 -3.11
CA LYS A 252 -12.37 -10.88 -1.67
C LYS A 252 -12.11 -9.53 -1.01
N GLY A 253 -13.13 -8.95 -0.38
CA GLY A 253 -12.98 -7.77 0.47
C GLY A 253 -12.36 -8.18 1.79
N ARG A 254 -11.13 -7.72 2.03
CA ARG A 254 -10.34 -8.10 3.22
C ARG A 254 -10.27 -7.03 4.26
N MET A 255 -10.28 -5.77 3.82
CA MET A 255 -10.00 -4.68 4.72
C MET A 255 -10.85 -3.46 4.39
N MET A 256 -11.26 -2.76 5.45
CA MET A 256 -11.77 -1.39 5.40
C MET A 256 -11.06 -0.57 6.46
N GLY A 257 -10.68 0.66 6.15
CA GLY A 257 -10.00 1.54 7.09
C GLY A 257 -10.43 2.98 6.97
N LEU A 258 -10.28 3.70 8.06
CA LEU A 258 -10.39 5.16 8.11
C LEU A 258 -9.05 5.72 8.59
N SER A 259 -8.54 6.76 7.94
CA SER A 259 -7.31 7.40 8.39
C SER A 259 -7.40 8.91 8.38
N LEU A 260 -6.61 9.51 9.27
CA LEU A 260 -6.26 10.92 9.28
C LEU A 260 -4.81 11.04 8.85
N ASN A 261 -4.59 11.81 7.81
CA ASN A 261 -3.30 11.94 7.16
C ASN A 261 -2.93 13.42 7.07
N HIS A 262 -1.74 13.75 7.56
CA HIS A 262 -1.11 15.04 7.33
C HIS A 262 0.04 14.86 6.34
N GLN A 263 0.19 15.78 5.39
CA GLN A 263 1.34 15.78 4.51
C GLN A 263 1.88 17.21 4.37
N SER A 264 3.17 17.38 4.59
CA SER A 264 3.85 18.68 4.50
C SER A 264 5.26 18.51 3.97
N ASN A 265 5.83 19.61 3.45
CA ASN A 265 7.23 19.59 3.02
C ASN A 265 8.18 20.27 4.02
N GLY A 266 7.68 20.78 5.14
CA GLY A 266 8.51 21.39 6.19
C GLY A 266 9.30 22.62 5.74
N ARG A 267 8.92 23.23 4.63
CA ARG A 267 9.59 24.43 4.07
C ARG A 267 8.89 25.69 4.57
N SER A 268 9.63 26.79 4.58
CA SER A 268 9.06 28.13 4.76
C SER A 268 8.59 28.72 3.42
N ASP A 269 7.78 29.77 3.48
CA ASP A 269 7.36 30.51 2.29
C ASP A 269 8.57 31.04 1.49
N PRO A 270 8.44 31.06 0.18
CA PRO A 270 7.30 30.73 -0.68
C PRO A 270 7.20 29.25 -1.06
N LEU A 271 8.04 28.37 -0.51
CA LEU A 271 8.12 26.95 -0.86
C LEU A 271 7.25 26.04 0.02
N SER A 272 6.64 26.57 1.07
CA SER A 272 5.78 25.83 1.99
C SER A 272 4.58 25.18 1.28
N ARG A 273 4.35 23.90 1.54
CA ARG A 273 3.17 23.15 1.09
C ARG A 273 2.74 22.18 2.19
N SER A 274 1.44 22.14 2.44
CA SER A 274 0.84 21.18 3.37
C SER A 274 -0.63 20.94 3.07
N TRP A 275 -1.14 19.80 3.49
CA TRP A 275 -2.58 19.53 3.52
C TRP A 275 -2.92 18.40 4.47
N ASN A 276 -4.19 18.38 4.88
CA ASN A 276 -4.76 17.36 5.77
C ASN A 276 -5.88 16.62 5.06
N ARG A 277 -5.98 15.30 5.28
CA ARG A 277 -6.98 14.43 4.63
C ARG A 277 -7.61 13.46 5.61
N ALA A 278 -8.91 13.25 5.46
CA ALA A 278 -9.60 12.08 5.98
C ALA A 278 -9.75 11.08 4.83
N ILE A 279 -9.23 9.87 4.99
CA ILE A 279 -9.12 8.86 3.92
C ILE A 279 -9.94 7.64 4.33
N LEU A 280 -10.83 7.19 3.44
CA LEU A 280 -11.43 5.86 3.51
C LEU A 280 -10.52 4.90 2.72
N GLN A 281 -10.27 3.71 3.25
CA GLN A 281 -9.50 2.67 2.57
C GLN A 281 -10.36 1.43 2.40
N VAL A 282 -10.35 0.83 1.20
CA VAL A 282 -11.00 -0.44 0.92
C VAL A 282 -9.99 -1.33 0.22
N GLY A 283 -9.71 -2.49 0.82
CA GLY A 283 -8.76 -3.46 0.29
C GLY A 283 -9.47 -4.74 -0.17
N LEU A 284 -9.20 -5.13 -1.41
CA LEU A 284 -9.68 -6.37 -2.02
C LEU A 284 -8.49 -7.16 -2.53
N ASP A 285 -8.55 -8.49 -2.45
CA ASP A 285 -7.56 -9.35 -3.06
C ASP A 285 -8.18 -10.46 -3.93
N ARG A 286 -7.36 -10.99 -4.82
CA ARG A 286 -7.69 -12.14 -5.63
C ARG A 286 -6.39 -12.83 -6.05
N GLU A 287 -6.09 -14.00 -5.48
CA GLU A 287 -4.86 -14.74 -5.76
C GLU A 287 -3.60 -13.87 -5.54
N ASN A 288 -2.89 -13.56 -6.64
CA ASN A 288 -1.67 -12.75 -6.65
C ASN A 288 -1.94 -11.25 -6.83
N TRP A 289 -3.20 -10.82 -6.77
CA TRP A 289 -3.61 -9.43 -6.97
C TRP A 289 -4.12 -8.81 -5.68
N ALA A 290 -3.74 -7.57 -5.43
CA ALA A 290 -4.36 -6.72 -4.43
C ALA A 290 -4.83 -5.41 -5.07
N LEU A 291 -6.04 -4.98 -4.73
CA LEU A 291 -6.61 -3.68 -5.13
C LEU A 291 -6.93 -2.90 -3.87
N VAL A 292 -6.35 -1.72 -3.74
CA VAL A 292 -6.65 -0.79 -2.64
C VAL A 292 -7.21 0.49 -3.23
N LEU A 293 -8.41 0.85 -2.78
CA LEU A 293 -9.10 2.09 -3.15
C LEU A 293 -9.04 3.04 -1.96
N ARG A 294 -8.60 4.28 -2.18
CA ARG A 294 -8.47 5.30 -1.14
C ARG A 294 -9.08 6.63 -1.58
N PRO A 295 -10.40 6.78 -1.55
CA PRO A 295 -11.02 8.10 -1.65
C PRO A 295 -10.72 8.92 -0.39
N TRP A 296 -10.52 10.23 -0.55
CA TRP A 296 -10.28 11.13 0.56
C TRP A 296 -11.08 12.43 0.45
N HIS A 297 -11.28 13.01 1.61
CA HIS A 297 -11.78 14.36 1.79
C HIS A 297 -10.66 15.23 2.34
N ARG A 298 -10.39 16.36 1.68
CA ARG A 298 -9.47 17.37 2.19
C ARG A 298 -10.10 18.07 3.39
N ILE A 299 -9.37 18.13 4.50
CA ILE A 299 -9.75 18.95 5.65
C ILE A 299 -9.28 20.36 5.35
N SER A 300 -10.22 21.30 5.26
CA SER A 300 -9.94 22.69 4.90
C SER A 300 -9.16 23.40 6.00
N GLU A 301 -8.25 24.25 5.61
CA GLU A 301 -7.49 25.16 6.47
C GLU A 301 -8.03 26.59 6.34
N ASP A 302 -7.68 27.50 7.26
CA ASP A 302 -8.04 28.91 7.12
C ASP A 302 -7.39 29.47 5.84
N SER A 303 -8.13 30.26 5.08
CA SER A 303 -7.69 30.77 3.77
C SER A 303 -6.40 31.62 3.84
N ARG A 304 -6.03 32.13 5.01
CA ARG A 304 -4.78 32.84 5.23
C ARG A 304 -3.58 31.94 5.40
N ASP A 305 -3.81 30.74 5.94
CA ASP A 305 -2.78 29.76 6.26
C ASP A 305 -2.66 28.68 5.19
N ASP A 306 -3.62 28.63 4.25
CA ASP A 306 -3.67 27.64 3.18
C ASP A 306 -2.63 27.92 2.09
N ASN A 307 -1.57 27.12 2.10
CA ASN A 307 -0.43 27.26 1.18
C ASN A 307 -0.76 26.83 -0.26
N ASN A 308 -1.80 26.00 -0.45
CA ASN A 308 -2.14 25.36 -1.71
C ASN A 308 -3.65 25.06 -1.82
N PRO A 309 -4.50 26.13 -1.87
CA PRO A 309 -5.96 26.02 -1.75
C PRO A 309 -6.62 25.16 -2.83
N ASP A 310 -5.97 24.94 -3.96
CA ASP A 310 -6.46 24.16 -5.09
C ASP A 310 -5.81 22.76 -5.22
N ILE A 311 -5.11 22.29 -4.19
CA ILE A 311 -4.34 21.03 -4.24
C ILE A 311 -5.19 19.81 -4.63
N ASP A 312 -6.44 19.74 -4.19
CA ASP A 312 -7.34 18.63 -4.49
C ASP A 312 -7.85 18.62 -5.95
N ASP A 313 -7.71 19.72 -6.68
CA ASP A 313 -7.98 19.78 -8.13
C ASP A 313 -6.82 19.21 -8.97
N TYR A 314 -5.63 19.00 -8.38
CA TYR A 314 -4.46 18.40 -9.03
C TYR A 314 -4.05 17.06 -8.43
N MET A 315 -3.87 17.02 -7.10
CA MET A 315 -3.54 15.77 -6.38
C MET A 315 -4.70 14.79 -6.34
N GLY A 316 -5.91 15.26 -6.64
CA GLY A 316 -7.10 14.42 -6.75
C GLY A 316 -7.88 14.27 -5.44
N ARG A 317 -8.93 13.41 -5.52
CA ARG A 317 -9.85 13.09 -4.41
C ARG A 317 -9.82 11.63 -4.02
N GLY A 318 -8.86 10.91 -4.56
CA GLY A 318 -8.63 9.50 -4.27
C GLY A 318 -7.60 8.90 -5.18
N ASP A 319 -7.10 7.74 -4.78
CA ASP A 319 -6.29 6.87 -5.62
C ASP A 319 -6.82 5.44 -5.64
N ALA A 320 -6.45 4.73 -6.68
CA ALA A 320 -6.64 3.30 -6.83
C ALA A 320 -5.27 2.67 -7.08
N MET A 321 -4.88 1.72 -6.24
CA MET A 321 -3.64 0.99 -6.36
C MET A 321 -3.93 -0.48 -6.65
N LEU A 322 -3.45 -0.96 -7.79
CA LEU A 322 -3.52 -2.36 -8.21
C LEU A 322 -2.11 -2.96 -8.18
N VAL A 323 -1.92 -4.01 -7.41
CA VAL A 323 -0.63 -4.71 -7.29
C VAL A 323 -0.78 -6.15 -7.75
N TYR A 324 0.17 -6.60 -8.53
CA TYR A 324 0.38 -8.00 -8.91
C TYR A 324 1.72 -8.47 -8.36
N ASN A 325 1.71 -9.54 -7.55
CA ASN A 325 2.93 -10.11 -6.96
C ASN A 325 3.01 -11.60 -7.28
N ARG A 326 4.08 -12.03 -7.93
CA ARG A 326 4.32 -13.44 -8.23
C ARG A 326 5.81 -13.75 -8.41
N ASN A 327 6.28 -14.84 -7.82
CA ASN A 327 7.65 -15.33 -7.97
C ASN A 327 8.73 -14.28 -7.64
N GLY A 328 8.46 -13.42 -6.65
CA GLY A 328 9.35 -12.34 -6.28
C GLY A 328 9.33 -11.13 -7.22
N HIS A 329 8.51 -11.11 -8.27
CA HIS A 329 8.26 -9.94 -9.11
C HIS A 329 7.01 -9.23 -8.63
N GLU A 330 7.07 -7.91 -8.53
CA GLU A 330 5.94 -7.08 -8.17
C GLU A 330 5.73 -5.99 -9.20
N LEU A 331 4.49 -5.83 -9.65
CA LEU A 331 4.06 -4.72 -10.50
C LEU A 331 2.94 -3.99 -9.78
N ALA A 332 3.14 -2.72 -9.46
CA ALA A 332 2.14 -1.85 -8.86
C ALA A 332 1.75 -0.72 -9.83
N LEU A 333 0.45 -0.52 -9.97
CA LEU A 333 -0.15 0.56 -10.73
C LEU A 333 -0.94 1.44 -9.78
N THR A 334 -0.56 2.70 -9.64
CA THR A 334 -1.30 3.69 -8.83
C THR A 334 -1.86 4.78 -9.74
N ALA A 335 -3.18 4.90 -9.76
CA ALA A 335 -3.89 5.93 -10.50
C ALA A 335 -4.57 6.90 -9.55
N ARG A 336 -4.47 8.19 -9.83
CA ARG A 336 -5.03 9.28 -9.03
C ARG A 336 -5.77 10.26 -9.94
N HIS A 337 -6.94 10.78 -9.51
CA HIS A 337 -7.72 11.68 -10.33
C HIS A 337 -8.50 12.71 -9.51
N SER A 338 -8.69 13.90 -10.07
CA SER A 338 -9.45 14.99 -9.46
C SER A 338 -10.96 14.72 -9.35
N LEU A 339 -11.48 13.73 -10.08
CA LEU A 339 -12.93 13.43 -10.24
C LEU A 339 -13.73 14.64 -10.74
N ARG A 340 -13.07 15.54 -11.48
CA ARG A 340 -13.67 16.69 -12.17
C ARG A 340 -13.70 16.45 -13.67
N GLY A 341 -14.58 17.15 -14.38
CA GLY A 341 -14.69 17.13 -15.85
C GLY A 341 -14.03 18.35 -16.51
N GLY A 342 -13.90 18.30 -17.85
CA GLY A 342 -13.34 19.39 -18.67
C GLY A 342 -11.91 19.75 -18.28
N ASP A 343 -11.57 21.03 -18.29
CA ASP A 343 -10.22 21.54 -18.01
C ASP A 343 -9.70 21.25 -16.59
N ARG A 344 -10.60 20.81 -15.70
CA ARG A 344 -10.26 20.38 -14.34
C ARG A 344 -10.09 18.87 -14.22
N SER A 345 -10.19 18.12 -15.32
CA SER A 345 -9.86 16.69 -15.39
C SER A 345 -8.35 16.51 -15.31
N ARG A 346 -7.82 16.28 -14.12
CA ARG A 346 -6.39 16.16 -13.83
C ARG A 346 -6.14 14.93 -12.99
N GLY A 347 -4.95 14.37 -13.13
CA GLY A 347 -4.57 13.16 -12.41
C GLY A 347 -3.13 12.79 -12.64
N ALA A 348 -2.77 11.62 -12.14
CA ALA A 348 -1.46 11.03 -12.33
C ALA A 348 -1.57 9.50 -12.39
N LEU A 349 -0.62 8.90 -13.08
CA LEU A 349 -0.40 7.48 -13.14
C LEU A 349 1.03 7.17 -12.72
N GLN A 350 1.20 6.23 -11.80
CA GLN A 350 2.51 5.72 -11.41
C GLN A 350 2.55 4.21 -11.63
N VAL A 351 3.64 3.74 -12.18
CA VAL A 351 3.96 2.32 -12.35
C VAL A 351 5.25 2.06 -11.60
N ASP A 352 5.22 1.11 -10.68
CA ASP A 352 6.39 0.61 -9.97
C ASP A 352 6.61 -0.85 -10.36
N TYR A 353 7.84 -1.22 -10.68
CA TYR A 353 8.21 -2.60 -10.97
C TYR A 353 9.41 -3.02 -10.13
N GLY A 354 9.17 -3.99 -9.25
CA GLY A 354 10.16 -4.61 -8.39
C GLY A 354 10.55 -6.01 -8.88
N PHE A 355 11.83 -6.32 -8.88
CA PHE A 355 12.35 -7.65 -9.25
C PHE A 355 13.50 -8.06 -8.34
N PRO A 356 13.65 -9.38 -8.03
CA PRO A 356 14.69 -9.85 -7.13
C PRO A 356 16.08 -9.70 -7.76
N ILE A 357 17.05 -9.15 -7.02
CA ILE A 357 18.48 -9.17 -7.34
C ILE A 357 19.17 -10.22 -6.47
N ASN A 358 18.85 -10.23 -5.18
CA ASN A 358 19.28 -11.22 -4.22
C ASN A 358 18.28 -11.32 -3.06
N ASN A 359 18.58 -12.06 -2.00
CA ASN A 359 17.66 -12.30 -0.89
C ASN A 359 17.32 -11.03 -0.08
N LEU A 360 18.09 -9.95 -0.21
CA LEU A 360 17.92 -8.71 0.57
C LEU A 360 17.55 -7.51 -0.32
N LEU A 361 18.06 -7.48 -1.55
CA LEU A 361 18.01 -6.32 -2.44
C LEU A 361 17.15 -6.62 -3.66
N ARG A 362 16.26 -5.71 -3.99
CA ARG A 362 15.39 -5.76 -5.17
C ARG A 362 15.76 -4.63 -6.12
N GLY A 363 15.72 -4.88 -7.42
CA GLY A 363 15.74 -3.83 -8.42
C GLY A 363 14.39 -3.12 -8.42
N HIS A 364 14.38 -1.81 -8.58
CA HIS A 364 13.18 -0.99 -8.59
C HIS A 364 13.19 -0.01 -9.75
N ILE A 365 12.14 -0.04 -10.55
CA ILE A 365 11.88 0.90 -11.64
C ILE A 365 10.57 1.61 -11.34
N GLN A 366 10.58 2.94 -11.42
CA GLN A 366 9.40 3.77 -11.23
C GLN A 366 9.18 4.66 -12.43
N VAL A 367 7.97 4.70 -12.95
CA VAL A 367 7.53 5.66 -13.98
C VAL A 367 6.32 6.40 -13.43
N PHE A 368 6.36 7.72 -13.48
CA PHE A 368 5.25 8.58 -13.09
C PHE A 368 4.94 9.54 -14.22
N ASP A 369 3.68 9.74 -14.53
CA ASP A 369 3.19 10.78 -15.46
C ASP A 369 1.97 11.48 -14.87
N GLY A 370 1.98 12.79 -14.89
CA GLY A 370 0.86 13.59 -14.40
C GLY A 370 1.25 14.71 -13.46
N TYR A 371 0.31 15.08 -12.60
CA TYR A 371 0.45 16.16 -11.62
C TYR A 371 0.83 15.60 -10.26
N GLY A 372 1.65 16.37 -9.50
CA GLY A 372 1.87 16.08 -8.09
C GLY A 372 2.77 14.88 -7.80
N GLU A 373 3.90 14.78 -8.47
CA GLU A 373 4.96 13.83 -8.11
C GLU A 373 5.51 14.10 -6.70
N SER A 374 5.50 15.38 -6.30
CA SER A 374 5.81 15.85 -4.94
C SER A 374 4.85 16.95 -4.52
N LEU A 375 4.88 17.38 -3.25
CA LEU A 375 4.02 18.47 -2.79
C LEU A 375 4.34 19.81 -3.46
N ILE A 376 5.61 20.14 -3.63
CA ILE A 376 5.99 21.39 -4.31
C ILE A 376 5.55 21.39 -5.78
N ASP A 377 5.39 20.21 -6.36
CA ASP A 377 4.99 20.00 -7.75
C ASP A 377 3.50 19.64 -7.87
N TYR A 378 2.67 19.90 -6.83
CA TYR A 378 1.29 19.43 -6.80
C TYR A 378 0.48 19.83 -8.04
N ASN A 379 0.73 21.03 -8.59
CA ASN A 379 0.08 21.59 -9.78
C ASN A 379 0.97 21.60 -11.03
N HIS A 380 2.13 20.93 -10.97
CA HIS A 380 3.06 20.79 -12.10
C HIS A 380 2.91 19.42 -12.74
N LYS A 381 2.80 19.41 -14.10
CA LYS A 381 2.70 18.17 -14.87
C LYS A 381 4.05 17.84 -15.50
N ALA A 382 4.54 16.64 -15.23
CA ALA A 382 5.74 16.11 -15.87
C ALA A 382 5.72 14.58 -15.89
N THR A 383 6.60 14.00 -16.71
CA THR A 383 6.92 12.58 -16.70
C THR A 383 8.23 12.38 -15.95
N TYR A 384 8.25 11.41 -15.04
CA TYR A 384 9.44 11.04 -14.28
C TYR A 384 9.76 9.56 -14.50
N VAL A 385 11.05 9.25 -14.58
CA VAL A 385 11.55 7.88 -14.71
C VAL A 385 12.65 7.67 -13.68
N GLY A 386 12.46 6.68 -12.83
CA GLY A 386 13.40 6.33 -11.76
C GLY A 386 13.91 4.91 -11.88
N VAL A 387 15.20 4.71 -11.61
CA VAL A 387 15.84 3.40 -11.58
C VAL A 387 16.74 3.30 -10.35
N GLY A 388 16.65 2.18 -9.64
CA GLY A 388 17.44 1.96 -8.43
C GLY A 388 17.10 0.66 -7.73
N PHE A 389 17.04 0.73 -6.41
CA PHE A 389 16.91 -0.43 -5.54
C PHE A 389 15.83 -0.21 -4.49
N ALA A 390 15.14 -1.30 -4.14
CA ALA A 390 14.22 -1.34 -3.01
C ALA A 390 14.67 -2.39 -1.98
N LEU A 391 14.43 -2.08 -0.73
CA LEU A 391 14.52 -3.03 0.39
C LEU A 391 13.16 -3.68 0.66
N LEU A 392 12.09 -2.92 0.45
CA LEU A 392 10.71 -3.33 0.68
C LEU A 392 9.84 -2.80 -0.46
N GLU A 393 8.94 -3.64 -0.94
CA GLU A 393 7.92 -3.31 -1.93
C GLU A 393 6.53 -3.19 -1.25
N TRP A 394 5.45 -3.12 -2.04
CA TRP A 394 4.10 -3.01 -1.51
C TRP A 394 3.64 -4.26 -0.74
N PHE A 395 4.03 -5.47 -1.20
CA PHE A 395 3.64 -6.75 -0.59
C PHE A 395 4.78 -7.77 -0.56
#